data_eea19595303b6c351ff0b1b5d10b434c
#
_entry.id   eea19595303b6c351ff0b1b5d10b434c
#
_cell.length_a   1.000
_cell.length_b   1.000
_cell.length_c   1.000
_cell.angle_alpha   90.00
_cell.angle_beta   90.00
_cell.angle_gamma   90.00
#
_symmetry.space_group_name_H-M   'P 1'
#
loop_
_entity.id
_entity.type
_entity.pdbx_description
1 polymer ?
#
loop_
_entity_poly.entity_id
_entity_poly.type
_entity_poly.pdbx_seq_one_letter_code
_entity_poly.pdbx_strand_id
1 'polypeptide(L)'
;LRRSRGLGDVYKRQVMNTDNMTISGETIDYGPCAFMNTYDPKTVFSSIDHNGRYSYQNQPAILIWNLAKFAETLIPLVDENEEISVKKLTEVLQLAMPTYQEYFYKEFGKKLGLENIDNDNSKIIDDYLKILHSESIDFTLSFRNLAKIVDQSLTIEDSAFNKSKDFSVWYRSWKKEINVANVSNQMNLKNPCYIPRNHIVEDALINAVNGDMKEINLIAELLKDPFTEKNGFEKYTFCLLYTSDAADELR
;
A
#
# COMPACT_ATOMS: atom_id res chain seq x y z
N LEU A 1 16.68 3.76 7.03
CA LEU A 1 15.54 3.71 7.97
C LEU A 1 14.38 4.66 7.59
N ARG A 2 14.66 5.91 7.18
CA ARG A 2 13.60 6.85 6.74
C ARG A 2 12.89 6.45 5.43
N ARG A 3 13.57 5.72 4.53
CA ARG A 3 12.98 5.27 3.24
C ARG A 3 12.07 4.05 3.39
N SER A 4 12.28 3.20 4.40
CA SER A 4 11.43 2.03 4.65
C SER A 4 10.06 2.38 5.25
N ARG A 5 9.90 3.58 5.84
CA ARG A 5 8.62 4.04 6.40
C ARG A 5 7.50 4.10 5.35
N GLY A 6 7.81 4.53 4.12
CA GLY A 6 6.82 4.61 3.04
C GLY A 6 6.36 3.27 2.48
N LEU A 7 7.17 2.21 2.60
CA LEU A 7 6.79 0.85 2.17
C LEU A 7 5.89 0.16 3.21
N GLY A 8 6.15 0.40 4.51
CA GLY A 8 5.39 -0.21 5.59
C GLY A 8 3.93 0.24 5.64
N ASP A 9 3.68 1.51 5.37
CA ASP A 9 2.38 2.12 5.66
C ASP A 9 1.29 1.85 4.61
N VAL A 10 1.65 1.56 3.36
CA VAL A 10 0.68 1.45 2.25
C VAL A 10 0.44 0.01 1.80
N TYR A 11 1.43 -0.87 1.92
CA TYR A 11 1.40 -2.22 1.34
C TYR A 11 1.36 -3.34 2.36
N LYS A 12 1.66 -3.04 3.61
CA LYS A 12 1.95 -4.04 4.61
C LYS A 12 1.14 -3.77 5.86
N ARG A 13 0.14 -4.57 6.11
CA ARG A 13 -0.45 -4.62 7.45
C ARG A 13 -0.86 -6.04 7.79
N GLN A 14 -0.46 -6.45 8.96
CA GLN A 14 -0.84 -7.70 9.60
C GLN A 14 -2.01 -7.47 10.55
N VAL A 15 -2.25 -8.46 11.37
CA VAL A 15 -3.15 -8.39 12.52
C VAL A 15 -2.79 -7.17 13.38
N MET A 16 -3.68 -6.19 13.41
CA MET A 16 -3.49 -4.93 14.14
C MET A 16 -4.04 -5.03 15.58
N ASN A 17 -3.53 -5.99 16.35
CA ASN A 17 -3.80 -6.01 17.78
C ASN A 17 -3.10 -4.84 18.48
N THR A 18 -3.52 -4.51 19.70
CA THR A 18 -2.90 -3.44 20.50
C THR A 18 -1.42 -3.69 20.80
N ASP A 19 -1.01 -4.95 20.89
CA ASP A 19 0.39 -5.39 21.10
C ASP A 19 1.25 -5.33 19.82
N ASN A 20 0.62 -5.16 18.65
CA ASN A 20 1.30 -5.04 17.36
C ASN A 20 1.43 -3.58 16.87
N MET A 21 1.13 -2.62 17.72
CA MET A 21 1.22 -1.19 17.40
C MET A 21 2.05 -0.45 18.44
N THR A 22 3.02 0.33 17.98
CA THR A 22 3.83 1.20 18.86
C THR A 22 3.26 2.62 18.91
N ILE A 23 3.39 3.28 20.06
CA ILE A 23 3.03 4.69 20.25
C ILE A 23 3.87 5.59 19.32
N SER A 24 5.12 5.19 19.02
CA SER A 24 6.01 5.92 18.11
C SER A 24 5.57 5.86 16.65
N GLY A 25 4.59 5.01 16.28
CA GLY A 25 4.17 4.77 14.91
C GLY A 25 5.22 4.06 14.04
N GLU A 26 6.24 3.47 14.67
CA GLU A 26 7.28 2.70 13.97
C GLU A 26 6.85 1.24 13.83
N THR A 27 7.32 0.58 12.75
CA THR A 27 7.10 -0.86 12.57
C THR A 27 7.93 -1.62 13.60
N ILE A 28 7.30 -2.50 14.40
CA ILE A 28 7.95 -3.31 15.43
C ILE A 28 8.92 -4.30 14.78
N ASP A 29 8.41 -5.07 13.82
CA ASP A 29 9.18 -6.03 13.05
C ASP A 29 8.62 -6.23 11.65
N TYR A 30 9.30 -7.05 10.87
CA TYR A 30 8.87 -7.52 9.55
C TYR A 30 8.63 -9.03 9.57
N GLY A 31 8.15 -9.56 10.70
CA GLY A 31 7.71 -10.94 10.85
C GLY A 31 6.71 -11.38 9.77
N PRO A 32 5.90 -12.40 9.94
CA PRO A 32 5.00 -12.86 8.87
C PRO A 32 4.22 -11.68 8.26
N CYS A 33 4.52 -11.32 7.03
CA CYS A 33 3.88 -10.23 6.34
C CYS A 33 3.57 -10.61 4.90
N ALA A 34 2.49 -10.03 4.38
CA ALA A 34 2.07 -10.20 3.01
C ALA A 34 1.93 -8.84 2.32
N PHE A 35 2.21 -8.82 1.02
CA PHE A 35 1.98 -7.66 0.17
C PHE A 35 0.80 -7.95 -0.75
N MET A 36 -0.07 -6.98 -0.91
CA MET A 36 -1.22 -7.08 -1.80
C MET A 36 -0.74 -7.12 -3.26
N ASN A 37 -1.16 -8.13 -4.01
CA ASN A 37 -0.92 -8.20 -5.44
C ASN A 37 -1.96 -7.35 -6.19
N THR A 38 -3.14 -7.88 -6.43
CA THR A 38 -4.26 -7.12 -6.99
C THR A 38 -4.92 -6.27 -5.91
N TYR A 39 -5.39 -5.08 -6.26
CA TYR A 39 -6.09 -4.25 -5.30
C TYR A 39 -7.46 -4.84 -4.96
N ASP A 40 -7.61 -5.27 -3.72
CA ASP A 40 -8.91 -5.67 -3.15
C ASP A 40 -9.04 -5.10 -1.73
N PRO A 41 -10.02 -4.22 -1.47
CA PRO A 41 -10.29 -3.70 -0.13
C PRO A 41 -10.52 -4.79 0.94
N LYS A 42 -10.98 -5.98 0.53
CA LYS A 42 -11.23 -7.11 1.43
C LYS A 42 -10.01 -8.01 1.66
N THR A 43 -8.86 -7.69 1.06
CA THR A 43 -7.64 -8.48 1.25
C THR A 43 -7.31 -8.60 2.73
N VAL A 44 -7.15 -9.86 3.19
CA VAL A 44 -6.61 -10.21 4.51
C VAL A 44 -5.14 -10.60 4.38
N PHE A 45 -4.35 -10.29 5.39
CA PHE A 45 -2.90 -10.51 5.39
C PHE A 45 -2.45 -11.62 6.35
N SER A 46 -3.41 -12.32 6.95
CA SER A 46 -3.16 -13.44 7.84
C SER A 46 -4.22 -14.52 7.63
N SER A 47 -3.79 -15.76 7.53
CA SER A 47 -4.68 -16.92 7.37
C SER A 47 -5.59 -17.18 8.58
N ILE A 48 -5.26 -16.62 9.74
CA ILE A 48 -6.09 -16.73 10.97
C ILE A 48 -7.18 -15.68 11.06
N ASP A 49 -7.16 -14.65 10.22
CA ASP A 49 -8.20 -13.60 10.18
C ASP A 49 -9.39 -14.03 9.30
N HIS A 50 -10.08 -15.10 9.71
CA HIS A 50 -11.20 -15.65 8.96
C HIS A 50 -12.38 -14.68 8.77
N ASN A 51 -12.52 -13.68 9.64
CA ASN A 51 -13.62 -12.73 9.60
C ASN A 51 -13.23 -11.39 8.91
N GLY A 52 -11.99 -11.26 8.44
CA GLY A 52 -11.52 -10.04 7.81
C GLY A 52 -11.47 -8.82 8.76
N ARG A 53 -11.31 -9.07 10.07
CA ARG A 53 -11.24 -7.99 11.07
C ARG A 53 -10.14 -6.98 10.71
N TYR A 54 -9.01 -7.47 10.22
CA TYR A 54 -7.84 -6.69 9.85
C TYR A 54 -7.66 -6.57 8.33
N SER A 55 -8.73 -6.80 7.55
CA SER A 55 -8.70 -6.58 6.11
C SER A 55 -8.29 -5.14 5.79
N TYR A 56 -7.73 -4.92 4.60
CA TYR A 56 -7.20 -3.61 4.20
C TYR A 56 -8.17 -2.46 4.47
N GLN A 57 -9.43 -2.61 4.06
CA GLN A 57 -10.46 -1.59 4.28
C GLN A 57 -10.83 -1.37 5.75
N ASN A 58 -10.62 -2.35 6.63
CA ASN A 58 -10.98 -2.27 8.04
C ASN A 58 -9.87 -1.69 8.92
N GLN A 59 -8.65 -1.57 8.39
CA GLN A 59 -7.49 -1.10 9.16
C GLN A 59 -7.69 0.30 9.78
N PRO A 60 -8.32 1.29 9.11
CA PRO A 60 -8.60 2.58 9.75
C PRO A 60 -9.47 2.45 10.99
N ALA A 61 -10.53 1.63 10.93
CA ALA A 61 -11.42 1.40 12.06
C ALA A 61 -10.70 0.72 13.24
N ILE A 62 -9.82 -0.24 12.93
CA ILE A 62 -9.00 -0.91 13.95
C ILE A 62 -7.97 0.04 14.55
N LEU A 63 -7.37 0.94 13.78
CA LEU A 63 -6.50 2.00 14.31
C LEU A 63 -7.25 2.83 15.37
N ILE A 64 -8.46 3.30 15.06
CA ILE A 64 -9.27 4.09 16.01
C ILE A 64 -9.62 3.27 17.25
N TRP A 65 -9.98 1.99 17.08
CA TRP A 65 -10.23 1.09 18.20
C TRP A 65 -9.01 0.93 19.12
N ASN A 66 -7.80 0.75 18.54
CA ASN A 66 -6.56 0.64 19.30
C ASN A 66 -6.24 1.96 20.06
N LEU A 67 -6.43 3.11 19.40
CA LEU A 67 -6.26 4.40 20.04
C LEU A 67 -7.24 4.60 21.20
N ALA A 68 -8.50 4.14 21.06
CA ALA A 68 -9.46 4.17 22.14
C ALA A 68 -9.03 3.28 23.32
N LYS A 69 -8.52 2.07 23.06
CA LYS A 69 -7.96 1.19 24.10
C LYS A 69 -6.76 1.81 24.80
N PHE A 70 -5.91 2.49 24.07
CA PHE A 70 -4.80 3.25 24.66
C PHE A 70 -5.31 4.41 25.51
N ALA A 71 -6.28 5.19 25.02
CA ALA A 71 -6.88 6.29 25.76
C ALA A 71 -7.51 5.84 27.08
N GLU A 72 -8.18 4.67 27.12
CA GLU A 72 -8.72 4.08 28.35
C GLU A 72 -7.63 3.92 29.42
N THR A 73 -6.41 3.55 29.05
CA THR A 73 -5.29 3.42 30.00
C THR A 73 -4.75 4.74 30.54
N LEU A 74 -5.04 5.84 29.84
CA LEU A 74 -4.59 7.18 30.21
C LEU A 74 -5.57 7.93 31.13
N ILE A 75 -6.80 7.43 31.32
CA ILE A 75 -7.84 8.08 32.12
C ILE A 75 -7.29 8.55 33.48
N PRO A 76 -6.62 7.71 34.28
CA PRO A 76 -6.13 8.11 35.62
C PRO A 76 -4.97 9.10 35.59
N LEU A 77 -4.39 9.37 34.41
CA LEU A 77 -3.25 10.26 34.24
C LEU A 77 -3.61 11.65 33.72
N VAL A 78 -4.83 11.83 33.18
CA VAL A 78 -5.25 13.07 32.51
C VAL A 78 -5.85 14.08 33.50
N ASP A 79 -6.68 13.62 34.43
CA ASP A 79 -7.33 14.46 35.42
C ASP A 79 -7.72 13.63 36.65
N GLU A 80 -7.81 14.24 37.84
CA GLU A 80 -8.29 13.56 39.03
C GLU A 80 -9.79 13.20 38.93
N ASN A 81 -10.55 13.96 38.11
CA ASN A 81 -11.95 13.68 37.80
C ASN A 81 -12.05 12.85 36.52
N GLU A 82 -12.50 11.59 36.67
CA GLU A 82 -12.62 10.63 35.57
C GLU A 82 -13.53 11.15 34.44
N GLU A 83 -14.63 11.84 34.75
CA GLU A 83 -15.53 12.38 33.71
C GLU A 83 -14.80 13.43 32.82
N ILE A 84 -13.95 14.26 33.45
CA ILE A 84 -13.16 15.26 32.74
C ILE A 84 -12.10 14.55 31.85
N SER A 85 -11.47 13.51 32.40
CA SER A 85 -10.50 12.70 31.63
C SER A 85 -11.13 12.07 30.41
N VAL A 86 -12.28 11.40 30.57
CA VAL A 86 -13.02 10.77 29.48
C VAL A 86 -13.43 11.80 28.43
N LYS A 87 -13.94 12.95 28.84
CA LYS A 87 -14.30 14.02 27.91
C LYS A 87 -13.10 14.49 27.07
N LYS A 88 -11.98 14.84 27.74
CA LYS A 88 -10.75 15.30 27.05
C LYS A 88 -10.21 14.26 26.06
N LEU A 89 -10.15 12.99 26.47
CA LEU A 89 -9.67 11.90 25.63
C LEU A 89 -10.62 11.63 24.44
N THR A 90 -11.92 11.72 24.64
CA THR A 90 -12.91 11.58 23.57
C THR A 90 -12.75 12.68 22.52
N GLU A 91 -12.57 13.94 22.95
CA GLU A 91 -12.33 15.08 22.05
C GLU A 91 -11.08 14.83 21.17
N VAL A 92 -9.99 14.30 21.74
CA VAL A 92 -8.79 13.94 21.00
C VAL A 92 -9.04 12.78 20.02
N LEU A 93 -9.76 11.74 20.46
CA LEU A 93 -10.07 10.59 19.61
C LEU A 93 -10.92 10.95 18.40
N GLN A 94 -11.81 11.94 18.53
CA GLN A 94 -12.62 12.42 17.41
C GLN A 94 -11.78 13.02 16.26
N LEU A 95 -10.57 13.48 16.54
CA LEU A 95 -9.63 14.00 15.53
C LEU A 95 -8.92 12.89 14.77
N ALA A 96 -8.90 11.65 15.28
CA ALA A 96 -8.07 10.59 14.72
C ALA A 96 -8.51 10.18 13.31
N MET A 97 -9.82 10.02 13.05
CA MET A 97 -10.30 9.65 11.71
C MET A 97 -10.11 10.76 10.67
N PRO A 98 -10.45 12.03 10.94
CA PRO A 98 -10.13 13.13 10.03
C PRO A 98 -8.62 13.23 9.71
N THR A 99 -7.77 13.09 10.74
CA THR A 99 -6.31 13.09 10.57
C THR A 99 -5.85 11.92 9.68
N TYR A 100 -6.39 10.69 9.92
CA TYR A 100 -6.10 9.55 9.07
C TYR A 100 -6.48 9.83 7.61
N GLN A 101 -7.68 10.35 7.36
CA GLN A 101 -8.15 10.65 6.00
C GLN A 101 -7.26 11.69 5.29
N GLU A 102 -6.86 12.76 6.00
CA GLU A 102 -5.93 13.75 5.46
C GLU A 102 -4.62 13.09 5.01
N TYR A 103 -4.00 12.28 5.88
CA TYR A 103 -2.75 11.58 5.54
C TYR A 103 -2.95 10.55 4.43
N PHE A 104 -4.05 9.82 4.43
CA PHE A 104 -4.36 8.83 3.40
C PHE A 104 -4.40 9.49 2.01
N TYR A 105 -5.20 10.52 1.84
CA TYR A 105 -5.31 11.21 0.55
C TYR A 105 -4.01 11.91 0.17
N LYS A 106 -3.31 12.50 1.11
CA LYS A 106 -2.01 13.13 0.88
C LYS A 106 -0.96 12.14 0.36
N GLU A 107 -0.86 10.95 0.96
CA GLU A 107 0.12 9.95 0.53
C GLU A 107 -0.29 9.30 -0.79
N PHE A 108 -1.58 9.02 -1.02
CA PHE A 108 -2.06 8.56 -2.32
C PHE A 108 -1.90 9.63 -3.41
N GLY A 109 -2.13 10.89 -3.09
CA GLY A 109 -1.85 11.99 -4.01
C GLY A 109 -0.40 12.01 -4.49
N LYS A 110 0.55 11.86 -3.57
CA LYS A 110 1.97 11.76 -3.94
C LYS A 110 2.28 10.57 -4.85
N LYS A 111 1.59 9.43 -4.66
CA LYS A 111 1.73 8.26 -5.52
C LYS A 111 1.21 8.52 -6.93
N LEU A 112 0.20 9.35 -7.06
CA LEU A 112 -0.42 9.75 -8.32
C LEU A 112 0.18 11.06 -8.90
N GLY A 113 1.20 11.65 -8.26
CA GLY A 113 1.82 12.89 -8.73
C GLY A 113 0.95 14.13 -8.56
N LEU A 114 -0.06 14.09 -7.68
CA LEU A 114 -0.87 15.23 -7.31
C LEU A 114 -0.15 16.09 -6.27
N GLU A 115 -0.02 17.38 -6.53
CA GLU A 115 0.72 18.30 -5.63
C GLU A 115 -0.12 18.77 -4.45
N ASN A 116 -1.40 19.04 -4.70
CA ASN A 116 -2.36 19.49 -3.68
C ASN A 116 -3.55 18.54 -3.65
N ILE A 117 -4.05 18.28 -2.46
CA ILE A 117 -5.23 17.45 -2.27
C ILE A 117 -6.35 18.31 -1.69
N ASP A 118 -7.42 18.41 -2.45
CA ASP A 118 -8.71 18.97 -2.07
C ASP A 118 -9.83 17.94 -2.26
N ASN A 119 -11.08 18.37 -2.15
CA ASN A 119 -12.21 17.46 -2.31
C ASN A 119 -12.32 16.86 -3.72
N ASP A 120 -11.93 17.61 -4.76
CA ASP A 120 -12.01 17.15 -6.14
C ASP A 120 -10.91 16.12 -6.44
N ASN A 121 -9.71 16.37 -5.93
CA ASN A 121 -8.57 15.45 -6.07
C ASN A 121 -8.72 14.18 -5.24
N SER A 122 -9.40 14.22 -4.10
CA SER A 122 -9.72 13.00 -3.33
C SER A 122 -10.60 12.05 -4.12
N LYS A 123 -11.55 12.56 -4.89
CA LYS A 123 -12.38 11.76 -5.80
C LYS A 123 -11.56 11.08 -6.90
N ILE A 124 -10.54 11.72 -7.44
CA ILE A 124 -9.63 11.13 -8.42
C ILE A 124 -8.93 9.89 -7.84
N ILE A 125 -8.50 9.97 -6.58
CA ILE A 125 -7.88 8.84 -5.88
C ILE A 125 -8.88 7.70 -5.68
N ASP A 126 -10.08 8.00 -5.21
CA ASP A 126 -11.12 7.00 -4.98
C ASP A 126 -11.54 6.28 -6.27
N ASP A 127 -11.69 7.04 -7.36
CA ASP A 127 -12.06 6.48 -8.65
C ASP A 127 -10.93 5.63 -9.25
N TYR A 128 -9.66 6.01 -9.04
CA TYR A 128 -8.52 5.16 -9.39
C TYR A 128 -8.55 3.82 -8.66
N LEU A 129 -8.73 3.84 -7.34
CA LEU A 129 -8.82 2.63 -6.53
C LEU A 129 -10.01 1.74 -6.92
N LYS A 130 -11.15 2.33 -7.30
CA LYS A 130 -12.29 1.57 -7.84
C LYS A 130 -11.96 0.85 -9.13
N ILE A 131 -11.24 1.51 -10.05
CA ILE A 131 -10.78 0.88 -11.30
C ILE A 131 -9.85 -0.28 -10.99
N LEU A 132 -8.86 -0.09 -10.11
CA LEU A 132 -7.95 -1.17 -9.73
C LEU A 132 -8.71 -2.38 -9.17
N HIS A 133 -9.73 -2.15 -8.34
CA HIS A 133 -10.54 -3.21 -7.74
C HIS A 133 -11.41 -3.92 -8.76
N SER A 134 -12.19 -3.15 -9.55
CA SER A 134 -13.15 -3.72 -10.51
C SER A 134 -12.49 -4.56 -11.60
N GLU A 135 -11.25 -4.25 -11.94
CA GLU A 135 -10.50 -4.91 -13.01
C GLU A 135 -9.37 -5.82 -12.49
N SER A 136 -9.29 -6.02 -11.18
CA SER A 136 -8.28 -6.86 -10.53
C SER A 136 -6.84 -6.50 -10.93
N ILE A 137 -6.55 -5.19 -11.01
CA ILE A 137 -5.24 -4.69 -11.43
C ILE A 137 -4.22 -4.81 -10.28
N ASP A 138 -2.98 -5.17 -10.63
CA ASP A 138 -1.86 -5.20 -9.68
C ASP A 138 -1.65 -3.83 -9.05
N PHE A 139 -1.71 -3.79 -7.71
CA PHE A 139 -1.68 -2.55 -6.96
C PHE A 139 -0.34 -1.81 -7.09
N THR A 140 0.77 -2.51 -6.98
CA THR A 140 2.11 -1.91 -7.07
C THR A 140 2.46 -1.51 -8.49
N LEU A 141 2.22 -2.42 -9.44
CA LEU A 141 2.57 -2.21 -10.83
C LEU A 141 1.73 -1.10 -11.48
N SER A 142 0.48 -0.90 -11.04
CA SER A 142 -0.41 0.12 -11.59
C SER A 142 0.18 1.52 -11.52
N PHE A 143 0.77 1.90 -10.40
CA PHE A 143 1.40 3.23 -10.23
C PHE A 143 2.66 3.39 -11.09
N ARG A 144 3.45 2.30 -11.28
CA ARG A 144 4.61 2.32 -12.15
C ARG A 144 4.21 2.41 -13.62
N ASN A 145 3.17 1.68 -14.02
CA ASN A 145 2.61 1.78 -15.38
C ASN A 145 2.07 3.20 -15.64
N LEU A 146 1.35 3.78 -14.69
CA LEU A 146 0.83 5.14 -14.84
C LEU A 146 1.97 6.17 -15.03
N ALA A 147 3.07 6.04 -14.28
CA ALA A 147 4.24 6.90 -14.45
C ALA A 147 4.87 6.74 -15.84
N LYS A 148 4.96 5.50 -16.35
CA LYS A 148 5.47 5.22 -17.71
C LYS A 148 4.51 5.66 -18.83
N ILE A 149 3.20 5.63 -18.60
CA ILE A 149 2.20 6.12 -19.57
C ILE A 149 2.30 7.64 -19.70
N VAL A 150 2.48 8.37 -18.60
CA VAL A 150 2.54 9.83 -18.65
C VAL A 150 3.81 10.36 -19.30
N ASP A 151 4.95 9.67 -19.17
CA ASP A 151 6.20 10.01 -19.85
C ASP A 151 6.34 9.36 -21.25
N GLN A 152 5.30 8.64 -21.69
CA GLN A 152 5.20 7.99 -23.00
C GLN A 152 6.20 6.85 -23.24
N SER A 153 6.81 6.30 -22.18
CA SER A 153 7.67 5.10 -22.27
C SER A 153 6.87 3.79 -22.28
N LEU A 154 5.56 3.85 -22.02
CA LEU A 154 4.62 2.74 -22.09
C LEU A 154 3.31 3.23 -22.70
N THR A 155 2.69 2.44 -23.59
CA THR A 155 1.34 2.74 -24.10
C THR A 155 0.27 2.21 -23.14
N ILE A 156 -0.96 2.71 -23.25
CA ILE A 156 -2.07 2.17 -22.46
C ILE A 156 -2.35 0.73 -22.87
N GLU A 157 -2.23 0.42 -24.15
CA GLU A 157 -2.45 -0.89 -24.74
C GLU A 157 -1.47 -1.96 -24.23
N ASP A 158 -0.24 -1.56 -23.91
CA ASP A 158 0.80 -2.46 -23.38
C ASP A 158 0.84 -2.48 -21.86
N SER A 159 -0.02 -1.72 -21.19
CA SER A 159 -0.06 -1.59 -19.74
C SER A 159 -1.09 -2.51 -19.08
N ALA A 160 -1.09 -2.54 -17.76
CA ALA A 160 -2.11 -3.21 -16.96
C ALA A 160 -3.53 -2.66 -17.20
N PHE A 161 -3.68 -1.53 -17.88
CA PHE A 161 -4.95 -0.85 -18.16
C PHE A 161 -5.48 -1.08 -19.58
N ASN A 162 -4.91 -1.99 -20.35
CA ASN A 162 -5.15 -2.18 -21.79
C ASN A 162 -6.63 -2.46 -22.18
N LYS A 163 -7.43 -2.99 -21.25
CA LYS A 163 -8.85 -3.31 -21.48
C LYS A 163 -9.80 -2.36 -20.78
N SER A 164 -9.28 -1.39 -20.03
CA SER A 164 -10.08 -0.52 -19.18
C SER A 164 -10.64 0.67 -19.94
N LYS A 165 -11.97 0.71 -20.11
CA LYS A 165 -12.66 1.91 -20.61
C LYS A 165 -12.71 3.00 -19.54
N ASP A 166 -12.90 2.63 -18.27
CA ASP A 166 -13.01 3.56 -17.17
C ASP A 166 -11.67 4.24 -16.89
N PHE A 167 -10.55 3.52 -17.03
CA PHE A 167 -9.22 4.10 -16.95
C PHE A 167 -9.01 5.23 -17.97
N SER A 168 -9.42 5.05 -19.21
CA SER A 168 -9.24 6.07 -20.24
C SER A 168 -10.01 7.36 -19.94
N VAL A 169 -11.17 7.27 -19.29
CA VAL A 169 -11.96 8.44 -18.84
C VAL A 169 -11.27 9.09 -17.64
N TRP A 170 -10.90 8.28 -16.65
CA TRP A 170 -10.21 8.71 -15.43
C TRP A 170 -8.87 9.38 -15.78
N TYR A 171 -8.05 8.78 -16.63
CA TYR A 171 -6.74 9.28 -17.05
C TYR A 171 -6.81 10.70 -17.63
N ARG A 172 -7.83 10.99 -18.43
CA ARG A 172 -8.04 12.33 -18.99
C ARG A 172 -8.35 13.38 -17.90
N SER A 173 -9.08 13.00 -16.86
CA SER A 173 -9.39 13.88 -15.73
C SER A 173 -8.15 14.08 -14.85
N TRP A 174 -7.48 13.00 -14.47
CA TRP A 174 -6.25 13.03 -13.69
C TRP A 174 -5.13 13.85 -14.36
N LYS A 175 -4.97 13.70 -15.68
CA LYS A 175 -3.92 14.41 -16.43
C LYS A 175 -4.05 15.93 -16.41
N LYS A 176 -5.22 16.47 -16.11
CA LYS A 176 -5.45 17.92 -15.98
C LYS A 176 -4.94 18.46 -14.62
N GLU A 177 -4.84 17.60 -13.63
CA GLU A 177 -4.51 17.96 -12.26
C GLU A 177 -3.01 17.81 -11.94
N ILE A 178 -2.24 17.24 -12.87
CA ILE A 178 -0.81 17.03 -12.68
C ILE A 178 0.04 18.02 -13.46
N ASN A 179 1.23 18.33 -12.92
CA ASN A 179 2.26 19.02 -13.69
C ASN A 179 3.11 18.02 -14.47
N VAL A 180 2.83 17.86 -15.75
CA VAL A 180 3.42 16.80 -16.60
C VAL A 180 4.95 16.85 -16.68
N ALA A 181 5.59 18.01 -16.48
CA ALA A 181 7.01 18.20 -16.80
C ALA A 181 7.96 17.29 -15.99
N ASN A 182 7.59 16.84 -14.79
CA ASN A 182 8.45 15.99 -13.95
C ASN A 182 7.69 14.94 -13.14
N VAL A 183 6.41 14.74 -13.44
CA VAL A 183 5.52 13.92 -12.60
C VAL A 183 5.93 12.45 -12.58
N SER A 184 6.39 11.89 -13.70
CA SER A 184 6.84 10.49 -13.77
C SER A 184 7.98 10.22 -12.79
N ASN A 185 8.99 11.08 -12.74
CA ASN A 185 10.10 10.96 -11.79
C ASN A 185 9.62 11.09 -10.34
N GLN A 186 8.75 12.05 -10.05
CA GLN A 186 8.17 12.22 -8.71
C GLN A 186 7.37 11.00 -8.27
N MET A 187 6.55 10.43 -9.16
CA MET A 187 5.79 9.20 -8.93
C MET A 187 6.73 8.01 -8.69
N ASN A 188 7.79 7.87 -9.48
CA ASN A 188 8.76 6.78 -9.35
C ASN A 188 9.50 6.81 -8.00
N LEU A 189 9.74 7.99 -7.43
CA LEU A 189 10.31 8.15 -6.09
C LEU A 189 9.35 7.76 -4.95
N LYS A 190 8.05 7.64 -5.23
CA LYS A 190 7.00 7.29 -4.25
C LYS A 190 6.46 5.87 -4.45
N ASN A 191 6.64 5.31 -5.63
CA ASN A 191 6.11 4.01 -5.99
C ASN A 191 7.26 3.01 -6.20
N PRO A 192 7.40 2.00 -5.34
CA PRO A 192 8.43 0.99 -5.53
C PRO A 192 8.14 0.16 -6.80
N CYS A 193 9.18 -0.31 -7.47
CA CYS A 193 9.07 -1.33 -8.51
C CYS A 193 9.26 -2.73 -7.94
N TYR A 194 10.02 -2.88 -6.86
CA TYR A 194 10.24 -4.16 -6.19
C TYR A 194 9.54 -4.18 -4.83
N ILE A 195 8.77 -5.23 -4.60
CA ILE A 195 8.20 -5.60 -3.29
C ILE A 195 8.46 -7.09 -3.05
N PRO A 196 8.53 -7.56 -1.81
CA PRO A 196 8.68 -8.98 -1.51
C PRO A 196 7.35 -9.70 -1.77
N ARG A 197 7.08 -10.04 -3.03
CA ARG A 197 5.87 -10.75 -3.42
C ARG A 197 5.86 -12.14 -2.84
N ASN A 198 4.73 -12.56 -2.29
CA ASN A 198 4.62 -13.81 -1.53
C ASN A 198 5.16 -15.02 -2.29
N HIS A 199 4.78 -15.20 -3.56
CA HIS A 199 5.24 -16.33 -4.37
C HIS A 199 6.76 -16.33 -4.58
N ILE A 200 7.37 -15.16 -4.84
CA ILE A 200 8.83 -15.04 -5.00
C ILE A 200 9.56 -15.33 -3.68
N VAL A 201 9.02 -14.85 -2.58
CA VAL A 201 9.59 -15.09 -1.24
C VAL A 201 9.46 -16.57 -0.87
N GLU A 202 8.32 -17.20 -1.17
CA GLU A 202 8.08 -18.62 -0.87
C GLU A 202 9.04 -19.53 -1.65
N ASP A 203 9.21 -19.30 -2.95
CA ASP A 203 10.19 -20.02 -3.79
C ASP A 203 11.62 -19.84 -3.26
N ALA A 204 11.97 -18.62 -2.88
CA ALA A 204 13.29 -18.32 -2.34
C ALA A 204 13.53 -19.03 -0.99
N LEU A 205 12.50 -19.12 -0.12
CA LEU A 205 12.57 -19.84 1.14
C LEU A 205 12.71 -21.35 0.94
N ILE A 206 11.97 -21.94 -0.01
CA ILE A 206 12.12 -23.36 -0.38
C ILE A 206 13.54 -23.67 -0.82
N ASN A 207 14.11 -22.84 -1.70
CA ASN A 207 15.49 -23.01 -2.13
C ASN A 207 16.50 -22.86 -0.99
N ALA A 208 16.27 -21.91 -0.09
CA ALA A 208 17.14 -21.68 1.06
C ALA A 208 17.16 -22.86 2.07
N VAL A 209 16.01 -23.51 2.30
CA VAL A 209 15.92 -24.74 3.11
C VAL A 209 16.80 -25.85 2.50
N ASN A 210 16.93 -25.89 1.17
CA ASN A 210 17.80 -26.80 0.43
C ASN A 210 19.26 -26.33 0.32
N GLY A 211 19.62 -25.22 0.99
CA GLY A 211 20.99 -24.67 1.04
C GLY A 211 21.33 -23.65 -0.05
N ASP A 212 20.40 -23.31 -0.96
CA ASP A 212 20.63 -22.27 -1.96
C ASP A 212 20.06 -20.91 -1.48
N MET A 213 20.94 -20.02 -1.02
CA MET A 213 20.62 -18.67 -0.51
C MET A 213 20.63 -17.59 -1.60
N LYS A 214 20.88 -17.93 -2.88
CA LYS A 214 21.08 -16.93 -3.94
C LYS A 214 19.86 -16.04 -4.13
N GLU A 215 18.67 -16.63 -4.22
CA GLU A 215 17.42 -15.90 -4.47
C GLU A 215 17.07 -14.98 -3.29
N ILE A 216 17.20 -15.44 -2.04
CA ILE A 216 16.98 -14.61 -0.85
C ILE A 216 17.93 -13.40 -0.83
N ASN A 217 19.22 -13.64 -1.09
CA ASN A 217 20.21 -12.57 -1.11
C ASN A 217 19.91 -11.57 -2.23
N LEU A 218 19.49 -12.05 -3.40
CA LEU A 218 19.11 -11.19 -4.51
C LEU A 218 17.88 -10.33 -4.19
N ILE A 219 16.82 -10.92 -3.63
CA ILE A 219 15.62 -10.18 -3.19
C ILE A 219 16.04 -9.12 -2.17
N ALA A 220 16.87 -9.46 -1.19
CA ALA A 220 17.35 -8.52 -0.18
C ALA A 220 18.12 -7.34 -0.82
N GLU A 221 18.94 -7.59 -1.83
CA GLU A 221 19.66 -6.54 -2.57
C GLU A 221 18.72 -5.65 -3.40
N LEU A 222 17.68 -6.21 -4.03
CA LEU A 222 16.69 -5.42 -4.75
C LEU A 222 15.89 -4.52 -3.81
N LEU A 223 15.55 -5.02 -2.62
CA LEU A 223 14.79 -4.29 -1.61
C LEU A 223 15.59 -3.20 -0.88
N LYS A 224 16.91 -3.14 -1.02
CA LYS A 224 17.72 -2.01 -0.51
C LYS A 224 17.45 -0.71 -1.28
N ASP A 225 17.15 -0.83 -2.58
CA ASP A 225 16.73 0.28 -3.43
C ASP A 225 15.53 -0.14 -4.30
N PRO A 226 14.31 -0.17 -3.69
CA PRO A 226 13.14 -0.74 -4.35
C PRO A 226 12.50 0.21 -5.36
N PHE A 227 13.00 1.43 -5.49
CA PHE A 227 12.45 2.47 -6.38
C PHE A 227 13.15 2.56 -7.72
N THR A 228 14.37 2.03 -7.83
CA THR A 228 15.17 2.07 -9.06
C THR A 228 15.03 0.77 -9.84
N GLU A 229 14.49 0.84 -11.06
CA GLU A 229 14.43 -0.32 -11.96
C GLU A 229 15.82 -0.75 -12.37
N LYS A 230 16.08 -2.06 -12.37
CA LYS A 230 17.34 -2.68 -12.77
C LYS A 230 17.09 -3.63 -13.93
N ASN A 231 17.86 -3.49 -15.00
CA ASN A 231 17.75 -4.35 -16.18
C ASN A 231 18.04 -5.82 -15.83
N GLY A 232 17.23 -6.73 -16.35
CA GLY A 232 17.36 -8.17 -16.11
C GLY A 232 16.65 -8.65 -14.81
N PHE A 233 15.95 -7.75 -14.10
CA PHE A 233 15.21 -8.10 -12.87
C PHE A 233 13.72 -7.85 -12.99
N GLU A 234 13.19 -7.79 -14.20
CA GLU A 234 11.79 -7.51 -14.50
C GLU A 234 10.86 -8.54 -13.86
N LYS A 235 11.28 -9.83 -13.78
CA LYS A 235 10.51 -10.91 -13.15
C LYS A 235 10.11 -10.60 -11.70
N TYR A 236 10.87 -9.77 -10.98
CA TYR A 236 10.59 -9.40 -9.58
C TYR A 236 9.58 -8.25 -9.45
N THR A 237 9.14 -7.66 -10.56
CA THR A 237 8.16 -6.58 -10.58
C THR A 237 6.74 -7.09 -10.81
N PHE A 238 6.57 -8.27 -11.41
CA PHE A 238 5.27 -8.79 -11.83
C PHE A 238 4.61 -9.68 -10.77
N CYS A 239 3.27 -9.66 -10.76
CA CYS A 239 2.45 -10.68 -10.11
C CYS A 239 2.31 -11.90 -11.04
N LEU A 240 2.14 -13.10 -10.49
CA LEU A 240 1.90 -14.35 -11.25
C LEU A 240 0.77 -14.25 -12.29
N LEU A 241 -0.26 -13.43 -12.03
CA LEU A 241 -1.40 -13.24 -12.93
C LEU A 241 -1.03 -12.60 -14.29
N TYR A 242 0.16 -12.02 -14.40
CA TYR A 242 0.64 -11.38 -15.62
C TYR A 242 1.74 -12.18 -16.34
N THR A 243 2.09 -13.36 -15.81
CA THR A 243 3.00 -14.28 -16.50
C THR A 243 2.17 -15.27 -17.30
N SER A 244 2.51 -15.47 -18.59
CA SER A 244 1.77 -16.35 -19.51
C SER A 244 1.67 -17.81 -19.06
N ASP A 245 2.53 -18.24 -18.12
CA ASP A 245 2.58 -19.60 -17.61
C ASP A 245 1.71 -19.85 -16.36
N ALA A 246 1.20 -18.80 -15.72
CA ALA A 246 0.38 -18.93 -14.50
C ALA A 246 -1.03 -19.52 -14.74
N ALA A 247 -1.45 -19.61 -16.00
CA ALA A 247 -2.77 -20.19 -16.36
C ALA A 247 -2.81 -21.72 -16.27
N ASP A 248 -1.66 -22.40 -16.31
CA ASP A 248 -1.56 -23.86 -16.34
C ASP A 248 -1.28 -24.51 -14.97
N GLU A 249 -0.79 -23.77 -13.98
CA GLU A 249 -0.45 -24.31 -12.65
C GLU A 249 -1.61 -24.28 -11.63
N LEU A 250 -2.76 -23.71 -11.97
CA LEU A 250 -3.98 -23.67 -11.14
C LEU A 250 -5.07 -24.67 -11.56
N ARG A 251 -4.67 -25.79 -12.23
CA ARG A 251 -5.57 -26.92 -12.53
C ARG A 251 -5.28 -28.14 -11.66
#